data_a34cff2ac89e81e36bf4b32dc26bea4b
#
_entry.id   a34cff2ac89e81e36bf4b32dc26bea4b
#
_cell.length_a   1.000
_cell.length_b   1.000
_cell.length_c   1.000
_cell.angle_alpha   90.00
_cell.angle_beta   90.00
_cell.angle_gamma   90.00
#
_symmetry.space_group_name_H-M   'P 1'
#
loop_
_entity.id
_entity.type
_entity.pdbx_description
1 polymer ?
#
loop_
_entity_poly.entity_id
_entity_poly.type
_entity_poly.pdbx_seq_one_letter_code
_entity_poly.pdbx_strand_id
1 'polypeptide(L)'
;MMKNKKVEADNPFLPQEIIRDILTRLPVKALNRFQCVCRHWRDLFKDPSFIADHFHHSNRQNPYILFQRGHSHDNHLDLYSLGSDMQERRFQNPPLIEHLNHGKIVGSSNGLLCVQPNRLRYSRHSLLLWNPAIKEVKLVPETDFRLDFYPYGIHSIGFGFCPSLNDYKIVVAFFKNHFEMFKVYSLRSNSWKEVEYRLDACDVYYRVTHIFYRVTVNGVMFWWGDIRKDHGKHIEIVIFSFDLATEVWTVIPMPEQHSSTFSKSLMVYEGKLAFVICTKDFEHSAIHLWVREEGVGASGETWNWTKKFTSNPYPSSGLFPETMWGNEIFCRIWDGESTNTVLFNPTTEKFKDHNISKCNNMHQIFNYVESLVSVEGTKY
;
A
#
# COMPACT_ATOMS: atom_id res chain seq x y z
N MET A 1 -64.09 13.96 38.01
CA MET A 1 -63.49 13.31 36.85
C MET A 1 -62.09 13.83 36.71
N MET A 2 -61.08 13.14 37.30
CA MET A 2 -59.67 13.47 37.15
C MET A 2 -59.15 12.77 35.88
N LYS A 3 -58.69 13.56 34.88
CA LYS A 3 -57.99 13.03 33.72
C LYS A 3 -56.57 12.67 34.10
N ASN A 4 -56.26 11.36 34.11
CA ASN A 4 -54.90 10.86 34.19
C ASN A 4 -54.15 11.32 32.93
N LYS A 5 -53.22 12.25 33.09
CA LYS A 5 -52.15 12.50 32.10
C LYS A 5 -51.19 11.30 32.17
N LYS A 6 -51.24 10.44 31.16
CA LYS A 6 -50.14 9.54 30.88
C LYS A 6 -48.87 10.37 30.67
N VAL A 7 -47.93 10.31 31.55
CA VAL A 7 -46.59 10.74 31.34
C VAL A 7 -46.02 9.77 30.31
N GLU A 8 -45.85 10.21 29.07
CA GLU A 8 -45.00 9.50 28.09
C GLU A 8 -43.64 9.47 28.69
N ALA A 9 -43.17 8.28 29.04
CA ALA A 9 -41.81 8.05 29.46
C ALA A 9 -40.93 8.39 28.24
N ASP A 10 -40.12 9.44 28.36
CA ASP A 10 -39.04 9.74 27.43
C ASP A 10 -38.21 8.48 27.28
N ASN A 11 -38.35 7.85 26.13
CA ASN A 11 -37.61 6.65 25.80
C ASN A 11 -36.14 7.06 25.60
N PRO A 12 -35.19 6.61 26.43
CA PRO A 12 -33.80 7.08 26.40
C PRO A 12 -33.02 6.44 25.23
N PHE A 13 -33.61 6.49 24.03
CA PHE A 13 -32.87 6.06 22.85
C PHE A 13 -31.96 7.21 22.39
N LEU A 14 -30.67 6.91 22.30
CA LEU A 14 -29.72 7.82 21.69
C LEU A 14 -30.13 8.11 20.23
N PRO A 15 -30.00 9.36 19.76
CA PRO A 15 -30.15 9.67 18.35
C PRO A 15 -29.28 8.78 17.45
N GLN A 16 -29.76 8.48 16.26
CA GLN A 16 -29.05 7.58 15.33
C GLN A 16 -27.66 8.10 14.94
N GLU A 17 -27.51 9.41 14.87
CA GLU A 17 -26.24 10.07 14.57
C GLU A 17 -25.21 9.81 15.69
N ILE A 18 -25.65 9.85 16.94
CA ILE A 18 -24.77 9.56 18.10
C ILE A 18 -24.39 8.09 18.12
N ILE A 19 -25.34 7.19 17.84
CA ILE A 19 -25.06 5.75 17.73
C ILE A 19 -24.04 5.51 16.62
N ARG A 20 -24.21 6.11 15.44
CA ARG A 20 -23.29 6.02 14.31
C ARG A 20 -21.89 6.51 14.70
N ASP A 21 -21.77 7.67 15.37
CA ASP A 21 -20.50 8.22 15.80
C ASP A 21 -19.80 7.30 16.80
N ILE A 22 -20.53 6.73 17.78
CA ILE A 22 -20.00 5.75 18.73
C ILE A 22 -19.49 4.52 17.96
N LEU A 23 -20.28 3.96 17.07
CA LEU A 23 -19.92 2.76 16.30
C LEU A 23 -18.72 3.00 15.41
N THR A 24 -18.60 4.18 14.80
CA THR A 24 -17.45 4.55 13.96
C THR A 24 -16.11 4.52 14.70
N ARG A 25 -16.14 4.70 16.03
CA ARG A 25 -14.94 4.70 16.89
C ARG A 25 -14.55 3.32 17.41
N LEU A 26 -15.36 2.30 17.17
CA LEU A 26 -15.10 0.96 17.71
C LEU A 26 -14.15 0.17 16.78
N PRO A 27 -13.30 -0.72 17.35
CA PRO A 27 -12.49 -1.63 16.54
C PRO A 27 -13.35 -2.54 15.66
N VAL A 28 -12.84 -2.89 14.47
CA VAL A 28 -13.53 -3.80 13.52
C VAL A 28 -13.98 -5.11 14.19
N LYS A 29 -13.16 -5.67 15.07
CA LYS A 29 -13.49 -6.88 15.84
C LYS A 29 -14.76 -6.74 16.67
N ALA A 30 -15.00 -5.57 17.27
CA ALA A 30 -16.23 -5.29 18.03
C ALA A 30 -17.43 -5.13 17.09
N LEU A 31 -17.29 -4.37 16.01
CA LEU A 31 -18.33 -4.17 15.00
C LEU A 31 -18.75 -5.49 14.37
N ASN A 32 -17.80 -6.36 14.08
CA ASN A 32 -18.07 -7.68 13.52
C ASN A 32 -18.93 -8.55 14.47
N ARG A 33 -18.74 -8.43 15.77
CA ARG A 33 -19.62 -9.07 16.77
C ARG A 33 -20.99 -8.41 16.84
N PHE A 34 -21.04 -7.09 16.71
CA PHE A 34 -22.29 -6.32 16.82
C PHE A 34 -23.24 -6.52 15.63
N GLN A 35 -22.79 -7.12 14.55
CA GLN A 35 -23.69 -7.55 13.44
C GLN A 35 -24.81 -8.49 13.93
N CYS A 36 -24.62 -9.18 15.07
CA CYS A 36 -25.63 -10.07 15.64
C CYS A 36 -26.66 -9.37 16.49
N VAL A 37 -26.47 -8.09 16.86
CA VAL A 37 -27.35 -7.36 17.79
C VAL A 37 -28.70 -7.04 17.13
N CYS A 38 -28.70 -6.45 15.95
CA CYS A 38 -29.91 -6.15 15.19
C CYS A 38 -29.64 -6.05 13.69
N ARG A 39 -30.73 -6.12 12.88
CA ARG A 39 -30.64 -5.99 11.42
C ARG A 39 -30.09 -4.63 11.00
N HIS A 40 -30.55 -3.56 11.65
CA HIS A 40 -30.12 -2.19 11.35
C HIS A 40 -28.59 -2.03 11.44
N TRP A 41 -27.94 -2.54 12.50
CA TRP A 41 -26.48 -2.47 12.63
C TRP A 41 -25.77 -3.36 11.61
N ARG A 42 -26.32 -4.53 11.30
CA ARG A 42 -25.77 -5.40 10.26
C ARG A 42 -25.75 -4.73 8.89
N ASP A 43 -26.82 -3.98 8.57
CA ASP A 43 -26.94 -3.25 7.31
C ASP A 43 -26.04 -2.01 7.33
N LEU A 44 -25.99 -1.29 8.44
CA LEU A 44 -25.11 -0.13 8.62
C LEU A 44 -23.62 -0.49 8.39
N PHE A 45 -23.16 -1.63 8.91
CA PHE A 45 -21.75 -2.04 8.74
C PHE A 45 -21.39 -2.50 7.32
N LYS A 46 -22.39 -2.62 6.44
CA LYS A 46 -22.21 -2.86 5.01
C LYS A 46 -22.40 -1.58 4.17
N ASP A 47 -22.84 -0.52 4.79
CA ASP A 47 -23.04 0.76 4.11
C ASP A 47 -21.69 1.37 3.72
N PRO A 48 -21.47 1.70 2.43
CA PRO A 48 -20.20 2.25 1.96
C PRO A 48 -19.78 3.53 2.67
N SER A 49 -20.75 4.39 3.05
CA SER A 49 -20.44 5.64 3.75
C SER A 49 -19.96 5.37 5.17
N PHE A 50 -20.56 4.41 5.88
CA PHE A 50 -20.10 4.01 7.19
C PHE A 50 -18.71 3.37 7.14
N ILE A 51 -18.47 2.50 6.16
CA ILE A 51 -17.17 1.86 5.97
C ILE A 51 -16.09 2.90 5.72
N ALA A 52 -16.37 3.91 4.89
CA ALA A 52 -15.43 5.00 4.60
C ALA A 52 -15.16 5.86 5.85
N ASP A 53 -16.19 6.27 6.59
CA ASP A 53 -16.06 7.05 7.82
C ASP A 53 -15.24 6.30 8.89
N HIS A 54 -15.56 5.02 9.08
CA HIS A 54 -14.84 4.15 10.00
C HIS A 54 -13.37 4.00 9.61
N PHE A 55 -13.09 3.78 8.33
CA PHE A 55 -11.72 3.67 7.83
C PHE A 55 -10.93 4.97 8.05
N HIS A 56 -11.53 6.12 7.73
CA HIS A 56 -10.89 7.42 7.96
C HIS A 56 -10.59 7.67 9.44
N HIS A 57 -11.53 7.32 10.32
CA HIS A 57 -11.30 7.43 11.75
C HIS A 57 -10.16 6.52 12.23
N SER A 58 -10.20 5.25 11.84
CA SER A 58 -9.21 4.24 12.22
C SER A 58 -7.80 4.57 11.68
N ASN A 59 -7.71 5.09 10.47
CA ASN A 59 -6.44 5.49 9.85
C ASN A 59 -5.74 6.63 10.62
N ARG A 60 -6.50 7.52 11.25
CA ARG A 60 -5.94 8.59 12.08
C ARG A 60 -5.50 8.12 13.46
N GLN A 61 -6.16 7.10 14.01
CA GLN A 61 -5.98 6.67 15.38
C GLN A 61 -5.02 5.49 15.53
N ASN A 62 -5.12 4.51 14.65
CA ASN A 62 -4.50 3.20 14.84
C ASN A 62 -3.90 2.61 13.55
N PRO A 63 -2.99 3.31 12.86
CA PRO A 63 -2.29 2.69 11.75
C PRO A 63 -1.34 1.60 12.27
N TYR A 64 -1.31 0.46 11.58
CA TYR A 64 -0.33 -0.59 11.82
C TYR A 64 0.73 -0.57 10.72
N ILE A 65 1.93 -0.96 11.06
CA ILE A 65 2.90 -1.44 10.08
C ILE A 65 2.76 -2.96 10.01
N LEU A 66 2.49 -3.46 8.82
CA LEU A 66 2.61 -4.88 8.51
C LEU A 66 3.97 -5.13 7.89
N PHE A 67 4.62 -6.20 8.31
CA PHE A 67 5.85 -6.67 7.69
C PHE A 67 5.87 -8.18 7.55
N GLN A 68 6.40 -8.61 6.44
CA GLN A 68 6.60 -10.02 6.15
C GLN A 68 8.03 -10.41 6.51
N ARG A 69 8.20 -11.47 7.30
CA ARG A 69 9.51 -12.10 7.54
C ARG A 69 9.76 -13.21 6.54
N GLY A 70 10.96 -13.24 5.96
CA GLY A 70 11.45 -14.38 5.21
C GLY A 70 12.35 -15.25 6.08
N HIS A 71 12.14 -16.55 6.04
CA HIS A 71 13.13 -17.49 6.54
C HIS A 71 13.99 -17.95 5.36
N SER A 72 15.28 -18.11 5.57
CA SER A 72 16.26 -18.40 4.52
C SER A 72 16.01 -19.70 3.74
N HIS A 73 15.16 -20.60 4.24
CA HIS A 73 14.85 -21.90 3.64
C HIS A 73 13.34 -22.15 3.46
N ASP A 74 12.47 -21.44 4.18
CA ASP A 74 11.01 -21.63 4.12
C ASP A 74 10.36 -20.28 3.84
N ASN A 75 9.81 -20.12 2.62
CA ASN A 75 9.07 -18.92 2.22
C ASN A 75 7.66 -18.89 2.85
N HIS A 76 7.50 -19.22 4.12
CA HIS A 76 6.22 -19.10 4.80
C HIS A 76 5.77 -17.64 4.84
N LEU A 77 4.47 -17.40 4.69
CA LEU A 77 3.86 -16.09 4.87
C LEU A 77 3.74 -15.81 6.37
N ASP A 78 4.85 -15.49 7.01
CA ASP A 78 4.86 -14.99 8.37
C ASP A 78 4.64 -13.49 8.38
N LEU A 79 3.39 -13.11 8.69
CA LEU A 79 2.97 -11.72 8.75
C LEU A 79 2.90 -11.25 10.19
N TYR A 80 3.50 -10.11 10.42
CA TYR A 80 3.51 -9.44 11.72
C TYR A 80 2.96 -8.03 11.59
N SER A 81 2.32 -7.55 12.66
CA SER A 81 1.89 -6.17 12.80
C SER A 81 2.61 -5.48 13.94
N LEU A 82 2.90 -4.21 13.75
CA LEU A 82 3.40 -3.30 14.75
C LEU A 82 2.39 -2.17 14.94
N GLY A 83 1.84 -2.05 16.12
CA GLY A 83 0.93 -0.96 16.48
C GLY A 83 1.67 0.20 17.14
N SER A 84 0.93 1.25 17.50
CA SER A 84 1.45 2.44 18.20
C SER A 84 2.09 2.14 19.56
N ASP A 85 1.77 0.99 20.17
CA ASP A 85 2.40 0.48 21.38
C ASP A 85 3.78 -0.16 21.13
N MET A 86 4.25 -0.18 19.90
CA MET A 86 5.52 -0.78 19.45
C MET A 86 5.65 -2.27 19.77
N GLN A 87 4.52 -2.94 20.02
CA GLN A 87 4.51 -4.39 20.24
C GLN A 87 4.26 -5.12 18.93
N GLU A 88 5.14 -6.07 18.67
CA GLU A 88 5.02 -6.97 17.55
C GLU A 88 3.98 -8.05 17.83
N ARG A 89 3.03 -8.22 16.91
CA ARG A 89 1.99 -9.25 16.97
C ARG A 89 1.97 -10.07 15.69
N ARG A 90 1.99 -11.37 15.82
CA ARG A 90 1.85 -12.27 14.66
C ARG A 90 0.41 -12.24 14.18
N PHE A 91 0.23 -12.03 12.88
CA PHE A 91 -1.07 -12.17 12.23
C PHE A 91 -1.41 -13.65 12.04
N GLN A 92 -2.65 -14.02 12.34
CA GLN A 92 -3.16 -15.35 12.04
C GLN A 92 -3.57 -15.41 10.57
N ASN A 93 -2.91 -16.24 9.82
CA ASN A 93 -3.31 -16.51 8.44
C ASN A 93 -4.63 -17.29 8.43
N PRO A 94 -5.56 -16.98 7.51
CA PRO A 94 -6.75 -17.80 7.33
C PRO A 94 -6.36 -19.18 6.77
N PRO A 95 -7.19 -20.24 7.00
CA PRO A 95 -6.86 -21.59 6.58
C PRO A 95 -6.49 -21.73 5.10
N LEU A 96 -7.14 -20.94 4.22
CA LEU A 96 -6.83 -20.94 2.81
C LEU A 96 -5.40 -20.48 2.53
N ILE A 97 -4.90 -19.49 3.28
CA ILE A 97 -3.53 -18.99 3.15
C ILE A 97 -2.54 -19.92 3.86
N GLU A 98 -2.91 -20.58 4.93
CA GLU A 98 -2.07 -21.58 5.62
C GLU A 98 -1.72 -22.75 4.70
N HIS A 99 -2.67 -23.21 3.87
CA HIS A 99 -2.41 -24.25 2.86
C HIS A 99 -1.49 -23.79 1.72
N LEU A 100 -1.36 -22.47 1.53
CA LEU A 100 -0.48 -21.91 0.50
C LEU A 100 0.98 -21.80 0.96
N ASN A 101 1.35 -22.34 2.09
CA ASN A 101 2.65 -22.43 2.78
C ASN A 101 3.73 -21.38 2.41
N HIS A 102 3.58 -20.72 1.26
CA HIS A 102 4.50 -19.77 0.67
C HIS A 102 3.73 -18.67 -0.06
N GLY A 103 4.07 -17.43 0.18
CA GLY A 103 3.45 -16.30 -0.51
C GLY A 103 4.09 -14.99 -0.14
N LYS A 104 3.82 -13.96 -0.92
CA LYS A 104 4.21 -12.59 -0.59
C LYS A 104 3.02 -11.65 -0.67
N ILE A 105 2.98 -10.66 0.20
CA ILE A 105 2.05 -9.54 0.05
C ILE A 105 2.55 -8.66 -1.08
N VAL A 106 1.71 -8.36 -2.03
CA VAL A 106 2.04 -7.50 -3.17
C VAL A 106 1.50 -6.08 -3.02
N GLY A 107 0.59 -5.87 -2.09
CA GLY A 107 0.05 -4.54 -1.80
C GLY A 107 -0.94 -4.55 -0.65
N SER A 108 -1.11 -3.39 -0.03
CA SER A 108 -2.11 -3.08 0.98
C SER A 108 -2.87 -1.83 0.57
N SER A 109 -4.20 -1.86 0.65
CA SER A 109 -5.04 -0.69 0.36
C SER A 109 -6.35 -0.78 1.12
N ASN A 110 -6.68 0.25 1.89
CA ASN A 110 -7.93 0.41 2.65
C ASN A 110 -8.36 -0.86 3.40
N GLY A 111 -7.41 -1.53 4.09
CA GLY A 111 -7.67 -2.72 4.89
C GLY A 111 -7.71 -4.04 4.11
N LEU A 112 -7.56 -4.00 2.79
CA LEU A 112 -7.38 -5.19 1.98
C LEU A 112 -5.90 -5.43 1.69
N LEU A 113 -5.51 -6.70 1.67
CA LEU A 113 -4.20 -7.18 1.26
C LEU A 113 -4.34 -7.96 -0.05
N CYS A 114 -3.45 -7.69 -1.00
CA CYS A 114 -3.26 -8.54 -2.17
C CYS A 114 -2.09 -9.47 -1.91
N VAL A 115 -2.32 -10.77 -2.03
CA VAL A 115 -1.32 -11.82 -1.75
C VAL A 115 -1.04 -12.59 -3.04
N GLN A 116 0.23 -12.77 -3.35
CA GLN A 116 0.71 -13.64 -4.41
C GLN A 116 1.24 -14.94 -3.78
N PRO A 117 0.58 -16.09 -4.00
CA PRO A 117 1.07 -17.39 -3.57
C PRO A 117 2.39 -17.76 -4.26
N ASN A 118 3.21 -18.57 -3.61
CA ASN A 118 4.45 -19.04 -4.22
C ASN A 118 4.19 -20.19 -5.22
N ARG A 119 5.01 -20.27 -6.25
CA ARG A 119 4.82 -21.04 -7.48
C ARG A 119 4.87 -22.58 -7.35
N LEU A 120 5.41 -23.12 -6.24
CA LEU A 120 5.84 -24.51 -6.24
C LEU A 120 4.74 -25.58 -6.19
N ARG A 121 3.48 -25.24 -5.89
CA ARG A 121 2.39 -26.25 -5.77
C ARG A 121 1.15 -25.97 -6.61
N TYR A 122 0.98 -24.76 -7.13
CA TYR A 122 -0.18 -24.40 -7.95
C TYR A 122 0.33 -23.82 -9.26
N SER A 123 0.12 -24.56 -10.33
CA SER A 123 0.64 -24.28 -11.67
C SER A 123 0.01 -23.07 -12.37
N ARG A 124 -0.88 -22.34 -11.69
CA ARG A 124 -1.56 -21.17 -12.22
C ARG A 124 -1.53 -20.04 -11.21
N HIS A 125 -1.19 -18.84 -11.67
CA HIS A 125 -0.93 -17.66 -10.83
C HIS A 125 -2.24 -17.09 -10.29
N SER A 126 -2.71 -17.64 -9.21
CA SER A 126 -3.86 -17.10 -8.50
C SER A 126 -3.39 -16.03 -7.53
N LEU A 127 -3.85 -14.81 -7.70
CA LEU A 127 -3.77 -13.79 -6.67
C LEU A 127 -4.92 -13.96 -5.68
N LEU A 128 -4.70 -13.53 -4.46
CA LEU A 128 -5.72 -13.52 -3.42
C LEU A 128 -5.94 -12.09 -2.94
N LEU A 129 -7.18 -11.73 -2.71
CA LEU A 129 -7.57 -10.57 -1.92
C LEU A 129 -7.99 -11.06 -0.54
N TRP A 130 -7.44 -10.44 0.50
CA TRP A 130 -7.66 -10.82 1.87
C TRP A 130 -7.95 -9.60 2.75
N ASN A 131 -9.06 -9.66 3.50
CA ASN A 131 -9.31 -8.75 4.60
C ASN A 131 -9.06 -9.49 5.93
N PRO A 132 -7.94 -9.24 6.60
CA PRO A 132 -7.62 -9.89 7.87
C PRO A 132 -8.61 -9.58 9.00
N ALA A 133 -9.15 -8.35 9.03
CA ALA A 133 -9.99 -7.86 10.13
C ALA A 133 -11.34 -8.58 10.21
N ILE A 134 -11.92 -8.93 9.06
CA ILE A 134 -13.19 -9.67 8.97
C ILE A 134 -13.00 -11.12 8.51
N LYS A 135 -11.74 -11.56 8.29
CA LYS A 135 -11.35 -12.91 7.89
C LYS A 135 -11.91 -13.37 6.53
N GLU A 136 -12.16 -12.44 5.64
CA GLU A 136 -12.61 -12.75 4.28
C GLU A 136 -11.43 -12.92 3.33
N VAL A 137 -11.49 -13.94 2.47
CA VAL A 137 -10.50 -14.23 1.42
C VAL A 137 -11.22 -14.52 0.12
N LYS A 138 -10.74 -13.90 -0.96
CA LYS A 138 -11.23 -14.13 -2.32
C LYS A 138 -10.10 -14.55 -3.23
N LEU A 139 -10.32 -15.63 -3.95
CA LEU A 139 -9.46 -16.01 -5.06
C LEU A 139 -9.75 -15.11 -6.26
N VAL A 140 -8.74 -14.42 -6.77
CA VAL A 140 -8.86 -13.64 -7.99
C VAL A 140 -8.92 -14.59 -9.18
N PRO A 141 -9.86 -14.41 -10.13
CA PRO A 141 -9.95 -15.25 -11.31
C PRO A 141 -8.62 -15.35 -12.05
N GLU A 142 -8.33 -16.51 -12.58
CA GLU A 142 -7.14 -16.72 -13.40
C GLU A 142 -7.19 -15.82 -14.64
N THR A 143 -6.05 -15.31 -15.02
CA THR A 143 -5.88 -14.63 -16.32
C THR A 143 -5.28 -15.62 -17.32
N ASP A 144 -5.61 -15.49 -18.59
CA ASP A 144 -5.02 -16.30 -19.69
C ASP A 144 -3.51 -16.08 -19.81
N PHE A 145 -2.99 -15.15 -19.06
CA PHE A 145 -1.59 -14.79 -19.06
C PHE A 145 -0.79 -15.74 -18.15
N ARG A 146 0.09 -16.50 -18.76
CA ARG A 146 1.02 -17.37 -18.03
C ARG A 146 2.26 -16.59 -17.64
N LEU A 147 2.33 -16.13 -16.40
CA LEU A 147 3.55 -15.53 -15.81
C LEU A 147 4.78 -16.47 -15.96
N ASP A 148 4.56 -17.77 -16.17
CA ASP A 148 5.60 -18.79 -16.31
C ASP A 148 6.33 -18.79 -17.64
N PHE A 149 5.68 -18.32 -18.71
CA PHE A 149 6.27 -18.33 -20.05
C PHE A 149 7.33 -17.25 -20.29
N TYR A 150 7.51 -16.36 -19.29
CA TYR A 150 8.48 -15.28 -19.42
C TYR A 150 9.57 -15.36 -18.32
N PRO A 151 10.46 -16.39 -18.38
CA PRO A 151 11.52 -16.53 -17.37
C PRO A 151 12.49 -15.34 -17.33
N TYR A 152 12.48 -14.51 -18.37
CA TYR A 152 13.34 -13.33 -18.51
C TYR A 152 12.57 -12.00 -18.52
N GLY A 153 11.25 -12.01 -18.31
CA GLY A 153 10.43 -10.80 -18.25
C GLY A 153 10.43 -10.19 -16.84
N ILE A 154 10.51 -8.87 -16.78
CA ILE A 154 10.28 -8.11 -15.56
C ILE A 154 8.78 -7.94 -15.41
N HIS A 155 8.25 -8.34 -14.28
CA HIS A 155 6.85 -8.11 -13.96
C HIS A 155 6.71 -7.36 -12.63
N SER A 156 5.73 -6.49 -12.56
CA SER A 156 5.33 -5.80 -11.34
C SER A 156 3.83 -5.96 -11.13
N ILE A 157 3.43 -6.18 -9.90
CA ILE A 157 2.02 -6.25 -9.52
C ILE A 157 1.75 -5.08 -8.58
N GLY A 158 0.77 -4.25 -8.92
CA GLY A 158 0.26 -3.18 -8.07
C GLY A 158 -1.13 -3.54 -7.55
N PHE A 159 -1.48 -3.03 -6.38
CA PHE A 159 -2.80 -3.16 -5.80
C PHE A 159 -3.20 -1.84 -5.14
N GLY A 160 -4.40 -1.36 -5.43
CA GLY A 160 -4.87 -0.09 -4.88
C GLY A 160 -6.37 0.12 -5.04
N PHE A 161 -6.87 1.11 -4.32
CA PHE A 161 -8.25 1.57 -4.35
C PHE A 161 -8.39 2.79 -5.27
N CYS A 162 -9.41 2.77 -6.11
CA CYS A 162 -9.83 3.88 -6.97
C CYS A 162 -11.04 4.58 -6.34
N PRO A 163 -10.88 5.76 -5.71
CA PRO A 163 -11.97 6.44 -5.03
C PRO A 163 -13.10 6.85 -5.97
N SER A 164 -12.78 7.33 -7.16
CA SER A 164 -13.79 7.82 -8.15
C SER A 164 -14.69 6.71 -8.69
N LEU A 165 -14.18 5.47 -8.77
CA LEU A 165 -14.96 4.30 -9.22
C LEU A 165 -15.46 3.45 -8.06
N ASN A 166 -15.07 3.75 -6.82
CA ASN A 166 -15.30 2.93 -5.64
C ASN A 166 -14.94 1.46 -5.89
N ASP A 167 -13.72 1.22 -6.41
CA ASP A 167 -13.27 -0.10 -6.84
C ASP A 167 -11.82 -0.38 -6.42
N TYR A 168 -11.55 -1.63 -6.12
CA TYR A 168 -10.18 -2.12 -5.88
C TYR A 168 -9.66 -2.74 -7.17
N LYS A 169 -8.48 -2.32 -7.57
CA LYS A 169 -7.85 -2.82 -8.79
C LYS A 169 -6.48 -3.44 -8.52
N ILE A 170 -6.21 -4.52 -9.25
CA ILE A 170 -4.88 -5.12 -9.34
C ILE A 170 -4.35 -4.82 -10.73
N VAL A 171 -3.16 -4.27 -10.81
CA VAL A 171 -2.47 -3.98 -12.08
C VAL A 171 -1.26 -4.89 -12.19
N VAL A 172 -1.21 -5.66 -13.25
CA VAL A 172 -0.05 -6.51 -13.57
C VAL A 172 0.63 -5.95 -14.81
N ALA A 173 1.86 -5.54 -14.66
CA ALA A 173 2.68 -4.99 -15.72
C ALA A 173 3.77 -5.98 -16.11
N PHE A 174 3.94 -6.18 -17.41
CA PHE A 174 4.98 -7.04 -17.99
C PHE A 174 5.84 -6.24 -18.94
N PHE A 175 7.14 -6.37 -18.79
CA PHE A 175 8.12 -5.71 -19.63
C PHE A 175 9.08 -6.76 -20.21
N LYS A 176 9.09 -6.92 -21.54
CA LYS A 176 9.99 -7.83 -22.22
C LYS A 176 10.38 -7.27 -23.60
N ASN A 177 11.66 -6.97 -23.81
CA ASN A 177 12.25 -6.71 -25.14
C ASN A 177 11.39 -5.82 -26.06
N HIS A 178 10.93 -4.67 -25.59
CA HIS A 178 10.04 -3.73 -26.30
C HIS A 178 8.56 -4.12 -26.35
N PHE A 179 8.17 -5.22 -25.70
CA PHE A 179 6.79 -5.59 -25.53
C PHE A 179 6.36 -5.30 -24.09
N GLU A 180 5.35 -4.47 -23.97
CA GLU A 180 4.76 -4.07 -22.68
C GLU A 180 3.30 -4.47 -22.71
N MET A 181 2.89 -5.23 -21.72
CA MET A 181 1.51 -5.67 -21.57
C MET A 181 1.05 -5.34 -20.16
N PHE A 182 -0.13 -4.77 -20.07
CA PHE A 182 -0.77 -4.44 -18.79
C PHE A 182 -2.12 -5.13 -18.71
N LYS A 183 -2.38 -5.78 -17.58
CA LYS A 183 -3.70 -6.31 -17.25
C LYS A 183 -4.20 -5.71 -15.97
N VAL A 184 -5.45 -5.33 -15.97
CA VAL A 184 -6.14 -4.71 -14.84
C VAL A 184 -7.29 -5.61 -14.41
N TYR A 185 -7.25 -6.06 -13.16
CA TYR A 185 -8.38 -6.71 -12.52
C TYR A 185 -9.19 -5.68 -11.75
N SER A 186 -10.50 -5.74 -11.84
CA SER A 186 -11.45 -4.98 -11.05
C SER A 186 -12.18 -5.92 -10.09
N LEU A 187 -12.17 -5.59 -8.79
CA LEU A 187 -12.93 -6.35 -7.81
C LEU A 187 -14.44 -6.20 -8.04
N ARG A 188 -14.87 -5.04 -8.46
CA ARG A 188 -16.28 -4.73 -8.73
C ARG A 188 -16.85 -5.57 -9.86
N SER A 189 -16.15 -5.67 -10.99
CA SER A 189 -16.58 -6.50 -12.13
C SER A 189 -16.14 -7.97 -12.01
N ASN A 190 -15.25 -8.28 -11.07
CA ASN A 190 -14.64 -9.60 -10.90
C ASN A 190 -14.00 -10.14 -12.18
N SER A 191 -13.38 -9.29 -12.96
CA SER A 191 -12.83 -9.65 -14.28
C SER A 191 -11.53 -8.92 -14.58
N TRP A 192 -10.74 -9.52 -15.46
CA TRP A 192 -9.53 -8.94 -16.02
C TRP A 192 -9.82 -8.22 -17.33
N LYS A 193 -9.11 -7.12 -17.55
CA LYS A 193 -9.08 -6.36 -18.80
C LYS A 193 -7.62 -6.17 -19.21
N GLU A 194 -7.35 -6.30 -20.49
CA GLU A 194 -6.08 -5.90 -21.06
C GLU A 194 -6.10 -4.41 -21.39
N VAL A 195 -5.03 -3.71 -21.05
CA VAL A 195 -4.86 -2.29 -21.32
C VAL A 195 -3.70 -2.16 -22.29
N GLU A 196 -4.00 -1.63 -23.49
CA GLU A 196 -2.96 -1.29 -24.46
C GLU A 196 -2.13 -0.14 -23.91
N TYR A 197 -0.83 -0.32 -23.93
CA TYR A 197 0.10 0.73 -23.59
C TYR A 197 0.68 1.31 -24.88
N ARG A 198 0.49 2.61 -25.05
CA ARG A 198 1.20 3.37 -26.06
C ARG A 198 2.06 4.39 -25.33
N LEU A 199 3.37 4.17 -25.33
CA LEU A 199 4.30 5.27 -25.11
C LEU A 199 4.17 6.19 -26.34
N ASP A 200 3.32 7.22 -26.19
CA ASP A 200 3.27 8.28 -27.20
C ASP A 200 4.61 8.98 -27.19
N ALA A 201 5.23 8.89 -28.32
CA ALA A 201 6.33 9.67 -28.76
C ALA A 201 7.74 9.11 -28.60
N CYS A 202 8.31 9.14 -29.72
CA CYS A 202 9.74 9.27 -29.99
C CYS A 202 10.52 7.97 -29.85
N ASP A 203 10.80 7.35 -31.01
CA ASP A 203 12.05 6.70 -31.46
C ASP A 203 13.11 6.28 -30.43
N VAL A 204 12.77 6.26 -29.16
CA VAL A 204 13.66 5.88 -28.08
C VAL A 204 13.27 4.49 -27.59
N TYR A 205 14.14 3.53 -27.84
CA TYR A 205 14.03 2.19 -27.28
C TYR A 205 14.16 2.27 -25.76
N TYR A 206 13.01 2.34 -25.04
CA TYR A 206 12.98 2.20 -23.61
C TYR A 206 13.03 0.72 -23.23
N ARG A 207 13.98 0.36 -22.41
CA ARG A 207 14.01 -0.96 -21.76
C ARG A 207 13.89 -0.76 -20.28
N VAL A 208 12.76 -1.14 -19.69
CA VAL A 208 12.60 -1.19 -18.25
C VAL A 208 13.43 -2.37 -17.73
N THR A 209 14.38 -2.08 -16.85
CA THR A 209 15.28 -3.10 -16.31
C THR A 209 14.89 -3.54 -14.90
N HIS A 210 14.37 -2.63 -14.10
CA HIS A 210 13.93 -2.91 -12.74
C HIS A 210 12.74 -2.02 -12.39
N ILE A 211 11.83 -2.53 -11.57
CA ILE A 211 10.72 -1.76 -11.00
C ILE A 211 10.68 -2.02 -9.50
N PHE A 212 10.77 -0.95 -8.73
CA PHE A 212 10.84 -1.01 -7.28
C PHE A 212 9.70 -0.21 -6.65
N TYR A 213 9.30 -0.63 -5.47
CA TYR A 213 8.39 0.04 -4.53
C TYR A 213 7.12 0.62 -5.15
N ARG A 214 6.01 0.24 -4.57
CA ARG A 214 4.67 0.59 -5.02
C ARG A 214 3.95 1.38 -3.95
N VAL A 215 3.36 2.47 -4.35
CA VAL A 215 2.49 3.27 -3.51
C VAL A 215 1.29 3.70 -4.34
N THR A 216 0.12 3.77 -3.72
CA THR A 216 -1.09 4.30 -4.35
C THR A 216 -1.52 5.55 -3.60
N VAL A 217 -1.72 6.63 -4.34
CA VAL A 217 -2.17 7.92 -3.81
C VAL A 217 -3.35 8.39 -4.64
N ASN A 218 -4.49 8.63 -4.01
CA ASN A 218 -5.70 9.17 -4.63
C ASN A 218 -6.13 8.44 -5.92
N GLY A 219 -6.00 7.11 -5.94
CA GLY A 219 -6.36 6.31 -7.11
C GLY A 219 -5.32 6.24 -8.22
N VAL A 220 -4.13 6.78 -7.99
CA VAL A 220 -2.99 6.65 -8.90
C VAL A 220 -1.92 5.78 -8.26
N MET A 221 -1.48 4.76 -8.97
CA MET A 221 -0.36 3.90 -8.58
C MET A 221 0.96 4.46 -9.07
N PHE A 222 2.01 4.33 -8.26
CA PHE A 222 3.34 4.80 -8.60
C PHE A 222 4.39 3.73 -8.35
N TRP A 223 5.31 3.61 -9.30
CA TRP A 223 6.53 2.80 -9.25
C TRP A 223 7.71 3.66 -9.63
N TRP A 224 8.87 3.38 -9.12
CA TRP A 224 10.09 3.91 -9.72
C TRP A 224 10.89 2.78 -10.36
N GLY A 225 11.65 3.09 -11.37
CA GLY A 225 12.44 2.09 -12.09
C GLY A 225 13.42 2.72 -13.05
N ASP A 226 14.23 1.85 -13.64
CA ASP A 226 15.26 2.25 -14.60
C ASP A 226 14.74 2.07 -16.01
N ILE A 227 14.94 3.09 -16.83
CA ILE A 227 14.78 2.99 -18.29
C ILE A 227 16.13 3.15 -18.95
N ARG A 228 16.36 2.37 -20.01
CA ARG A 228 17.55 2.50 -20.84
C ARG A 228 17.19 3.23 -22.12
N LYS A 229 17.90 4.31 -22.39
CA LYS A 229 17.83 5.10 -23.63
C LYS A 229 19.01 4.76 -24.54
N ASP A 230 18.91 5.13 -25.82
CA ASP A 230 20.01 5.09 -26.80
C ASP A 230 20.69 3.72 -26.87
N HIS A 231 19.92 2.67 -27.14
CA HIS A 231 20.43 1.28 -27.21
C HIS A 231 21.21 0.84 -25.97
N GLY A 232 20.84 1.37 -24.78
CA GLY A 232 21.41 0.99 -23.49
C GLY A 232 22.62 1.79 -23.03
N LYS A 233 22.97 2.87 -23.74
CA LYS A 233 24.09 3.74 -23.37
C LYS A 233 23.79 4.62 -22.16
N HIS A 234 22.53 5.03 -21.99
CA HIS A 234 22.10 5.87 -20.88
C HIS A 234 21.03 5.17 -20.04
N ILE A 235 21.22 5.16 -18.72
CA ILE A 235 20.23 4.70 -17.76
C ILE A 235 19.63 5.95 -17.11
N GLU A 236 18.32 6.06 -17.19
CA GLU A 236 17.56 7.10 -16.51
C GLU A 236 16.62 6.46 -15.51
N ILE A 237 16.57 7.01 -14.28
CA ILE A 237 15.64 6.58 -13.26
C ILE A 237 14.41 7.48 -13.38
N VAL A 238 13.24 6.85 -13.46
CA VAL A 238 11.96 7.53 -13.63
C VAL A 238 10.91 6.98 -12.65
N ILE A 239 9.83 7.71 -12.51
CA ILE A 239 8.63 7.25 -11.82
C ILE A 239 7.58 6.93 -12.89
N PHE A 240 7.05 5.73 -12.83
CA PHE A 240 5.89 5.31 -13.60
C PHE A 240 4.64 5.58 -12.77
N SER A 241 3.61 6.14 -13.38
CA SER A 241 2.29 6.29 -12.78
C SER A 241 1.23 5.61 -13.62
N PHE A 242 0.21 5.08 -12.95
CA PHE A 242 -0.96 4.50 -13.58
C PHE A 242 -2.22 4.99 -12.86
N ASP A 243 -3.04 5.73 -13.55
CA ASP A 243 -4.32 6.18 -13.04
C ASP A 243 -5.35 5.04 -13.10
N LEU A 244 -5.89 4.65 -11.96
CA LEU A 244 -6.82 3.53 -11.85
C LEU A 244 -8.20 3.81 -12.46
N ALA A 245 -8.58 5.08 -12.61
CA ALA A 245 -9.86 5.45 -13.18
C ALA A 245 -9.81 5.52 -14.71
N THR A 246 -8.82 6.23 -15.24
CA THR A 246 -8.66 6.43 -16.69
C THR A 246 -7.86 5.32 -17.35
N GLU A 247 -7.12 4.54 -16.55
CA GLU A 247 -6.21 3.46 -16.99
C GLU A 247 -5.09 3.97 -17.92
N VAL A 248 -4.65 5.19 -17.66
CA VAL A 248 -3.57 5.85 -18.42
C VAL A 248 -2.26 5.75 -17.67
N TRP A 249 -1.20 5.40 -18.40
CA TRP A 249 0.18 5.41 -17.92
C TRP A 249 0.85 6.75 -18.22
N THR A 250 1.68 7.19 -17.29
CA THR A 250 2.49 8.38 -17.46
C THR A 250 3.89 8.16 -16.87
N VAL A 251 4.91 8.69 -17.52
CA VAL A 251 6.27 8.71 -17.00
C VAL A 251 6.54 10.07 -16.36
N ILE A 252 6.98 10.08 -15.12
CA ILE A 252 7.25 11.28 -14.34
C ILE A 252 8.76 11.38 -14.12
N PRO A 253 9.38 12.53 -14.41
CA PRO A 253 10.78 12.73 -14.11
C PRO A 253 11.01 12.71 -12.59
N MET A 254 12.17 12.20 -12.19
CA MET A 254 12.60 12.20 -10.82
C MET A 254 12.93 13.61 -10.34
N PRO A 255 12.81 13.91 -9.02
CA PRO A 255 13.44 15.10 -8.48
C PRO A 255 14.95 15.01 -8.63
N GLU A 256 15.64 16.14 -8.39
CA GLU A 256 17.10 16.24 -8.46
C GLU A 256 17.79 15.08 -7.71
N GLN A 257 18.72 14.42 -8.38
CA GLN A 257 19.45 13.30 -7.80
C GLN A 257 20.82 13.76 -7.30
N HIS A 258 21.19 13.23 -6.13
CA HIS A 258 22.54 13.39 -5.59
C HIS A 258 23.45 12.23 -6.01
N SER A 259 24.69 12.51 -6.34
CA SER A 259 25.68 11.50 -6.69
C SER A 259 25.92 10.45 -5.59
N SER A 260 25.69 10.82 -4.31
CA SER A 260 25.82 9.97 -3.13
C SER A 260 24.52 9.23 -2.75
N THR A 261 23.55 9.13 -3.66
CA THR A 261 22.29 8.43 -3.37
C THR A 261 22.51 6.95 -3.10
N PHE A 262 22.11 6.51 -1.91
CA PHE A 262 22.24 5.14 -1.45
C PHE A 262 20.94 4.34 -1.56
N SER A 263 19.83 4.91 -1.11
CA SER A 263 18.52 4.28 -1.20
C SER A 263 17.44 5.25 -1.65
N LYS A 264 16.37 4.71 -2.21
CA LYS A 264 15.22 5.46 -2.74
C LYS A 264 13.93 4.78 -2.35
N SER A 265 12.89 5.55 -2.04
CA SER A 265 11.56 5.02 -1.72
C SER A 265 10.47 5.98 -2.17
N LEU A 266 9.32 5.42 -2.57
CA LEU A 266 8.08 6.16 -2.76
C LEU A 266 7.20 5.97 -1.54
N MET A 267 6.58 7.04 -1.05
CA MET A 267 5.65 6.99 0.07
C MET A 267 4.54 8.04 -0.05
N VAL A 268 3.58 7.98 0.85
CA VAL A 268 2.53 9.01 0.96
C VAL A 268 2.91 9.96 2.09
N TYR A 269 3.06 11.24 1.80
CA TYR A 269 3.29 12.29 2.78
C TYR A 269 2.18 13.33 2.68
N GLU A 270 1.44 13.56 3.76
CA GLU A 270 0.29 14.50 3.80
C GLU A 270 -0.71 14.30 2.64
N GLY A 271 -0.99 13.04 2.30
CA GLY A 271 -1.91 12.69 1.21
C GLY A 271 -1.36 12.90 -0.21
N LYS A 272 -0.10 13.29 -0.36
CA LYS A 272 0.57 13.51 -1.63
C LYS A 272 1.64 12.46 -1.89
N LEU A 273 2.00 12.28 -3.16
CA LEU A 273 3.15 11.47 -3.53
C LEU A 273 4.43 12.13 -3.02
N ALA A 274 5.20 11.36 -2.27
CA ALA A 274 6.52 11.74 -1.83
C ALA A 274 7.59 10.78 -2.34
N PHE A 275 8.73 11.34 -2.66
CA PHE A 275 9.93 10.60 -3.01
C PHE A 275 11.01 10.88 -1.96
N VAL A 276 11.52 9.81 -1.40
CA VAL A 276 12.54 9.88 -0.35
C VAL A 276 13.84 9.34 -0.89
N ILE A 277 14.88 10.12 -0.77
CA ILE A 277 16.24 9.75 -1.10
C ILE A 277 17.04 9.70 0.19
N CYS A 278 17.80 8.64 0.38
CA CYS A 278 18.81 8.60 1.41
C CYS A 278 20.19 8.73 0.76
N THR A 279 20.94 9.74 1.19
CA THR A 279 22.35 9.89 0.86
C THR A 279 23.18 9.30 1.97
N LYS A 280 24.38 8.83 1.65
CA LYS A 280 25.34 8.36 2.65
C LYS A 280 26.74 8.85 2.37
N ASP A 281 27.50 9.06 3.43
CA ASP A 281 28.95 9.10 3.44
C ASP A 281 29.52 7.88 4.17
N PHE A 282 30.77 7.93 4.62
CA PHE A 282 31.43 6.79 5.27
C PHE A 282 30.79 6.40 6.62
N GLU A 283 30.23 7.35 7.37
CA GLU A 283 29.77 7.16 8.75
C GLU A 283 28.30 7.54 8.97
N HIS A 284 27.74 8.35 8.08
CA HIS A 284 26.42 8.94 8.27
C HIS A 284 25.52 8.78 7.04
N SER A 285 24.25 8.75 7.32
CA SER A 285 23.17 8.80 6.32
C SER A 285 22.26 9.99 6.57
N ALA A 286 21.75 10.60 5.50
CA ALA A 286 20.78 11.69 5.59
C ALA A 286 19.57 11.43 4.68
N ILE A 287 18.38 11.79 5.18
CA ILE A 287 17.10 11.65 4.48
C ILE A 287 16.75 12.96 3.80
N HIS A 288 16.41 12.90 2.52
CA HIS A 288 15.87 14.03 1.76
C HIS A 288 14.45 13.67 1.32
N LEU A 289 13.46 14.46 1.71
CA LEU A 289 12.07 14.29 1.31
C LEU A 289 11.70 15.31 0.24
N TRP A 290 11.19 14.80 -0.87
CA TRP A 290 10.61 15.56 -1.95
C TRP A 290 9.12 15.23 -2.05
N VAL A 291 8.28 16.24 -2.19
CA VAL A 291 6.83 16.07 -2.34
C VAL A 291 6.42 16.60 -3.69
N ARG A 292 5.60 15.84 -4.39
CA ARG A 292 5.00 16.28 -5.63
C ARG A 292 3.89 17.29 -5.32
N GLU A 293 4.05 18.49 -5.84
CA GLU A 293 3.00 19.50 -5.79
C GLU A 293 2.18 19.45 -7.10
N GLU A 294 0.86 19.60 -6.98
CA GLU A 294 0.00 19.75 -8.14
C GLU A 294 0.24 21.13 -8.75
N GLY A 295 0.90 21.16 -9.91
CA GLY A 295 1.11 22.39 -10.65
C GLY A 295 -0.06 22.65 -11.59
N VAL A 296 -0.76 23.77 -11.46
CA VAL A 296 -1.66 24.30 -12.49
C VAL A 296 -0.79 25.01 -13.51
N GLY A 297 -0.22 24.27 -14.42
CA GLY A 297 0.47 24.82 -15.60
C GLY A 297 -0.54 24.98 -16.73
N ALA A 298 -0.68 26.17 -17.29
CA ALA A 298 -1.61 26.51 -18.38
C ALA A 298 -1.29 25.83 -19.73
N SER A 299 -0.29 24.96 -19.80
CA SER A 299 0.08 24.26 -21.04
C SER A 299 0.99 23.07 -20.77
N GLY A 300 0.43 21.99 -20.30
CA GLY A 300 1.17 20.76 -20.12
C GLY A 300 1.60 20.52 -18.68
N GLU A 301 1.58 19.25 -18.33
CA GLU A 301 1.87 18.71 -17.02
C GLU A 301 3.31 19.03 -16.62
N THR A 302 3.52 20.12 -15.91
CA THR A 302 4.78 20.37 -15.23
C THR A 302 4.76 19.63 -13.90
N TRP A 303 5.49 18.55 -13.81
CA TRP A 303 5.69 17.78 -12.59
C TRP A 303 6.64 18.55 -11.68
N ASN A 304 6.08 19.27 -10.68
CA ASN A 304 6.86 20.06 -9.76
C ASN A 304 7.15 19.28 -8.48
N TRP A 305 8.44 19.06 -8.20
CA TRP A 305 8.91 18.51 -6.95
C TRP A 305 9.40 19.60 -6.02
N THR A 306 8.90 19.60 -4.80
CA THR A 306 9.35 20.52 -3.75
C THR A 306 10.11 19.74 -2.69
N LYS A 307 11.35 20.13 -2.43
CA LYS A 307 12.11 19.57 -1.31
C LYS A 307 11.56 20.12 -0.01
N LYS A 308 11.00 19.24 0.84
CA LYS A 308 10.39 19.65 2.12
C LYS A 308 11.42 19.75 3.22
N PHE A 309 12.32 18.77 3.31
CA PHE A 309 13.39 18.81 4.31
C PHE A 309 14.60 17.95 3.89
N THR A 310 15.69 18.18 4.63
CA THR A 310 16.85 17.29 4.72
C THR A 310 17.08 17.03 6.20
N SER A 311 17.15 15.75 6.60
CA SER A 311 17.41 15.40 7.99
C SER A 311 18.81 15.76 8.42
N ASN A 312 19.01 15.91 9.73
CA ASN A 312 20.34 15.86 10.32
C ASN A 312 21.00 14.48 10.00
N PRO A 313 22.31 14.44 9.88
CA PRO A 313 23.01 13.18 9.66
C PRO A 313 22.72 12.17 10.78
N TYR A 314 22.41 10.93 10.41
CA TYR A 314 22.23 9.82 11.33
C TYR A 314 23.46 8.92 11.29
N PRO A 315 24.02 8.51 12.44
CA PRO A 315 25.24 7.70 12.50
C PRO A 315 24.99 6.26 12.06
N SER A 316 24.86 6.03 10.77
CA SER A 316 24.70 4.71 10.15
C SER A 316 25.12 4.79 8.69
N SER A 317 25.83 3.79 8.22
CA SER A 317 26.20 3.63 6.82
C SER A 317 25.09 2.99 5.96
N GLY A 318 23.95 2.61 6.55
CA GLY A 318 22.88 1.91 5.84
C GLY A 318 21.49 2.25 6.36
N LEU A 319 20.97 3.42 6.01
CA LEU A 319 19.60 3.85 6.36
C LEU A 319 18.68 3.66 5.16
N PHE A 320 17.56 2.93 5.35
CA PHE A 320 16.55 2.62 4.33
C PHE A 320 15.19 3.13 4.76
N PRO A 321 14.76 4.31 4.30
CA PRO A 321 13.40 4.78 4.50
C PRO A 321 12.40 3.87 3.79
N GLU A 322 11.39 3.36 4.49
CA GLU A 322 10.44 2.39 3.97
C GLU A 322 9.04 2.99 3.74
N THR A 323 8.47 3.61 4.76
CA THR A 323 7.11 4.17 4.69
C THR A 323 6.88 5.24 5.75
N MET A 324 5.85 6.07 5.53
CA MET A 324 5.32 6.91 6.61
C MET A 324 4.50 6.08 7.59
N TRP A 325 4.66 6.31 8.88
CA TRP A 325 3.85 5.75 9.93
C TRP A 325 3.39 6.84 10.89
N GLY A 326 2.12 7.20 10.81
CA GLY A 326 1.64 8.43 11.42
C GLY A 326 2.39 9.64 10.83
N ASN A 327 3.05 10.40 11.69
CA ASN A 327 3.84 11.57 11.28
C ASN A 327 5.36 11.30 11.21
N GLU A 328 5.77 10.03 11.27
CA GLU A 328 7.18 9.64 11.30
C GLU A 328 7.52 8.77 10.08
N ILE A 329 8.77 8.83 9.64
CA ILE A 329 9.29 7.93 8.62
C ILE A 329 9.86 6.70 9.31
N PHE A 330 9.29 5.54 9.00
CA PHE A 330 9.82 4.26 9.44
C PHE A 330 11.00 3.88 8.54
N CYS A 331 12.17 3.69 9.15
CA CYS A 331 13.40 3.35 8.47
C CYS A 331 13.97 2.03 9.00
N ARG A 332 14.57 1.26 8.10
CA ARG A 332 15.46 0.16 8.48
C ARG A 332 16.89 0.64 8.48
N ILE A 333 17.69 0.08 9.37
CA ILE A 333 19.12 0.28 9.43
C ILE A 333 19.78 -1.06 9.23
N TRP A 334 20.76 -1.10 8.35
CA TRP A 334 21.62 -2.26 8.22
C TRP A 334 23.03 -1.89 8.64
N ASP A 335 23.55 -2.60 9.64
CA ASP A 335 24.90 -2.38 10.21
C ASP A 335 25.94 -3.40 9.70
N GLY A 336 25.55 -4.27 8.75
CA GLY A 336 26.39 -5.33 8.20
C GLY A 336 26.12 -6.71 8.82
N GLU A 337 25.57 -6.78 10.03
CA GLU A 337 25.28 -8.02 10.75
C GLU A 337 23.79 -8.17 11.09
N SER A 338 23.16 -7.08 11.45
CA SER A 338 21.76 -7.05 11.88
C SER A 338 20.96 -5.96 11.16
N THR A 339 19.63 -6.12 11.18
CA THR A 339 18.69 -5.09 10.73
C THR A 339 17.97 -4.54 11.94
N ASN A 340 18.17 -3.27 12.22
CA ASN A 340 17.47 -2.51 13.25
C ASN A 340 16.46 -1.56 12.63
N THR A 341 15.67 -0.90 13.45
CA THR A 341 14.66 0.07 12.99
C THR A 341 14.81 1.38 13.74
N VAL A 342 14.53 2.46 13.04
CA VAL A 342 14.51 3.81 13.58
C VAL A 342 13.32 4.57 13.01
N LEU A 343 12.70 5.41 13.82
CA LEU A 343 11.70 6.37 13.39
C LEU A 343 12.35 7.75 13.26
N PHE A 344 12.12 8.40 12.15
CA PHE A 344 12.50 9.79 11.95
C PHE A 344 11.26 10.68 11.94
N ASN A 345 11.23 11.65 12.83
CA ASN A 345 10.14 12.64 12.90
C ASN A 345 10.53 13.90 12.13
N PRO A 346 9.88 14.19 10.97
CA PRO A 346 10.21 15.34 10.15
C PRO A 346 9.96 16.71 10.82
N THR A 347 9.01 16.76 11.75
CA THR A 347 8.65 18.02 12.45
C THR A 347 9.65 18.38 13.52
N THR A 348 10.15 17.39 14.26
CA THR A 348 11.13 17.61 15.34
C THR A 348 12.57 17.40 14.90
N GLU A 349 12.77 16.91 13.67
CA GLU A 349 14.06 16.53 13.07
C GLU A 349 14.87 15.54 13.92
N LYS A 350 14.18 14.69 14.69
CA LYS A 350 14.81 13.73 15.59
C LYS A 350 14.60 12.31 15.12
N PHE A 351 15.67 11.54 15.26
CA PHE A 351 15.65 10.09 15.16
C PHE A 351 15.35 9.47 16.54
N LYS A 352 14.55 8.41 16.54
CA LYS A 352 14.21 7.64 17.72
C LYS A 352 14.47 6.17 17.43
N ASP A 353 15.46 5.62 18.11
CA ASP A 353 15.80 4.20 17.96
C ASP A 353 14.73 3.32 18.58
N HIS A 354 14.32 2.33 17.83
CA HIS A 354 13.42 1.29 18.29
C HIS A 354 14.06 -0.06 18.01
N ASN A 355 14.52 -0.72 19.07
CA ASN A 355 14.96 -2.10 18.99
C ASN A 355 13.75 -3.03 18.84
N ILE A 356 13.20 -3.09 17.63
CA ILE A 356 12.31 -4.19 17.27
C ILE A 356 13.22 -5.39 17.11
N SER A 357 13.31 -6.20 18.16
CA SER A 357 14.22 -7.33 18.22
C SER A 357 13.93 -8.28 17.05
N LYS A 358 14.97 -8.55 16.25
CA LYS A 358 14.97 -9.48 15.12
C LYS A 358 14.29 -9.01 13.82
N CYS A 359 14.49 -7.76 13.42
CA CYS A 359 14.16 -7.30 12.06
C CYS A 359 15.02 -7.95 10.95
N ASN A 360 15.88 -8.91 11.31
CA ASN A 360 16.62 -9.69 10.34
C ASN A 360 15.63 -10.38 9.42
N ASN A 361 15.71 -10.14 8.11
CA ASN A 361 14.84 -10.70 7.08
C ASN A 361 13.43 -10.07 6.92
N MET A 362 13.23 -8.81 7.27
CA MET A 362 12.04 -8.07 6.79
C MET A 362 12.16 -7.85 5.28
N HIS A 363 11.23 -8.42 4.51
CA HIS A 363 11.27 -8.30 3.05
C HIS A 363 10.34 -7.22 2.50
N GLN A 364 9.21 -6.99 3.15
CA GLN A 364 8.20 -6.04 2.68
C GLN A 364 7.50 -5.39 3.86
N ILE A 365 7.27 -4.09 3.75
CA ILE A 365 6.66 -3.27 4.79
C ILE A 365 5.49 -2.51 4.17
N PHE A 366 4.34 -2.54 4.84
CA PHE A 366 3.11 -1.91 4.39
C PHE A 366 2.42 -1.18 5.53
N ASN A 367 1.82 -0.05 5.25
CA ASN A 367 0.83 0.53 6.13
C ASN A 367 -0.46 -0.28 6.02
N TYR A 368 -1.08 -0.54 7.16
CA TYR A 368 -2.32 -1.27 7.24
C TYR A 368 -3.26 -0.64 8.27
N VAL A 369 -4.52 -0.58 7.92
CA VAL A 369 -5.60 -0.14 8.81
C VAL A 369 -6.72 -1.16 8.69
N GLU A 370 -7.26 -1.62 9.82
CA GLU A 370 -8.41 -2.53 9.80
C GLU A 370 -9.62 -1.89 9.11
N SER A 371 -10.35 -2.67 8.33
CA SER A 371 -11.50 -2.21 7.57
C SER A 371 -12.63 -3.24 7.56
N LEU A 372 -13.86 -2.76 7.40
CA LEU A 372 -15.06 -3.57 7.17
C LEU A 372 -15.31 -3.91 5.70
N VAL A 373 -14.40 -3.53 4.81
CA VAL A 373 -14.55 -3.78 3.37
C VAL A 373 -14.62 -5.27 3.08
N SER A 374 -15.69 -5.71 2.38
CA SER A 374 -15.82 -7.09 1.92
C SER A 374 -15.03 -7.32 0.64
N VAL A 375 -14.37 -8.47 0.54
CA VAL A 375 -13.68 -8.93 -0.69
C VAL A 375 -14.65 -9.55 -1.70
N GLU A 376 -15.90 -9.84 -1.34
CA GLU A 376 -16.89 -10.38 -2.28
C GLU A 376 -17.43 -9.31 -3.24
N GLY A 377 -17.11 -8.06 -3.01
CA GLY A 377 -17.68 -6.92 -3.71
C GLY A 377 -19.08 -6.59 -3.19
N THR A 378 -19.44 -5.32 -3.19
CA THR A 378 -20.82 -4.90 -2.93
C THR A 378 -21.68 -5.40 -4.07
N LYS A 379 -22.49 -6.41 -3.82
CA LYS A 379 -23.61 -6.74 -4.71
C LYS A 379 -24.63 -5.63 -4.54
N TYR A 380 -24.70 -4.72 -5.50
CA TYR A 380 -25.78 -3.74 -5.64
C TYR A 380 -26.99 -4.39 -6.28
#